data_43302c7451301505740487ab2ecb11b2
#
_entry.id   43302c7451301505740487ab2ecb11b2
#
_cell.length_a   1.000
_cell.length_b   1.000
_cell.length_c   1.000
_cell.angle_alpha   90.00
_cell.angle_beta   90.00
_cell.angle_gamma   90.00
#
_symmetry.space_group_name_H-M   'P 1'
#
loop_
_entity.id
_entity.type
_entity.pdbx_description
1 polymer ?
#
loop_
_entity_poly.entity_id
_entity_poly.type
_entity_poly.pdbx_seq_one_letter_code
_entity_poly.pdbx_strand_id
1 'polypeptide(L)'
;MQHSRWSRAPLSRLVATVVTAAGSLVGKVPRDVKRHLCLGPFRNFCTFNIDAEETAAVCWYRIAELASSQPDLDLQLSRDFRRVAEDEDRHGKIFKILAGALTDTDTIAETCTSESLIEQIREVGEEFLPRPQRRVSDIENPVGSGQPVVCLRAAGKDEKLVLFRRLLEESGLRESILRRAAFLKKSVAELRIAIKPTFMLGYHRKDLSPLTDPELLNELAVYLFELGCADVALVEGRNIFDHFFQNRTVREVADYFGIGSENYRIVDTDEDQVRHQYSRGMAQYTIAQTWRDADFRISFPKLRSHPIEMALLCVGNTEWVGGRCDQYLFLERQADRATAVMMLLNDFPPHFGIVDAFENIPDGLVGVMGCRKPIHPLRFYAGCDSLAVDAVVLQHLGVAQFGPSSLLKSAAQWFGGAAKRVEIRGENSQIAAWRGPYHNELRALLSIMAYPVYVLGSGRGSLFLPEMDQRAFPLRRREGFLPGAVR
;
A
#
# COMPACT_ATOMS: atom_id res chain seq x y z
N MET A 1 -15.45 -10.62 -12.39
CA MET A 1 -14.96 -11.75 -13.22
C MET A 1 -13.82 -12.56 -12.60
N GLN A 2 -12.98 -12.04 -11.71
CA GLN A 2 -12.00 -12.88 -10.97
C GLN A 2 -12.66 -13.84 -9.97
N HIS A 3 -13.81 -13.53 -9.40
CA HIS A 3 -14.52 -14.40 -8.46
C HIS A 3 -15.01 -15.72 -9.07
N SER A 4 -15.40 -15.77 -10.36
CA SER A 4 -15.85 -17.03 -10.98
C SER A 4 -14.74 -18.08 -11.13
N ARG A 5 -13.46 -17.65 -11.20
CA ARG A 5 -12.31 -18.57 -11.15
C ARG A 5 -11.99 -19.02 -9.72
N TRP A 6 -12.27 -18.18 -8.72
CA TRP A 6 -12.05 -18.52 -7.31
C TRP A 6 -13.05 -19.56 -6.81
N SER A 7 -14.32 -19.49 -7.22
CA SER A 7 -15.36 -20.44 -6.80
C SER A 7 -15.13 -21.87 -7.28
N ARG A 8 -14.32 -22.07 -8.33
CA ARG A 8 -14.01 -23.39 -8.90
C ARG A 8 -12.76 -24.04 -8.33
N ALA A 9 -11.89 -23.32 -7.64
CA ALA A 9 -10.68 -23.88 -7.06
C ALA A 9 -10.99 -24.61 -5.74
N PRO A 10 -10.46 -25.83 -5.51
CA PRO A 10 -10.66 -26.57 -4.26
C PRO A 10 -10.25 -25.78 -3.01
N LEU A 11 -9.23 -24.92 -3.15
CA LEU A 11 -8.70 -24.11 -2.06
C LEU A 11 -9.66 -22.97 -1.67
N SER A 12 -10.31 -22.33 -2.63
CA SER A 12 -11.30 -21.26 -2.34
C SER A 12 -12.52 -21.82 -1.62
N ARG A 13 -12.94 -23.05 -1.93
CA ARG A 13 -14.00 -23.76 -1.19
C ARG A 13 -13.57 -24.06 0.25
N LEU A 14 -12.31 -24.47 0.45
CA LEU A 14 -11.78 -24.71 1.80
C LEU A 14 -11.73 -23.41 2.60
N VAL A 15 -11.21 -22.32 2.01
CA VAL A 15 -11.17 -20.99 2.66
C VAL A 15 -12.57 -20.49 2.96
N ALA A 16 -13.51 -20.56 2.02
CA ALA A 16 -14.88 -20.21 2.24
C ALA A 16 -15.52 -21.04 3.37
N THR A 17 -15.20 -22.33 3.43
CA THR A 17 -15.68 -23.22 4.50
C THR A 17 -15.12 -22.83 5.86
N VAL A 18 -13.83 -22.52 5.94
CA VAL A 18 -13.16 -22.09 7.19
C VAL A 18 -13.69 -20.73 7.65
N VAL A 19 -13.82 -19.75 6.75
CA VAL A 19 -14.38 -18.44 7.05
C VAL A 19 -15.84 -18.55 7.49
N THR A 20 -16.62 -19.41 6.83
CA THR A 20 -18.03 -19.66 7.19
C THR A 20 -18.15 -20.34 8.54
N ALA A 21 -17.27 -21.31 8.86
CA ALA A 21 -17.24 -21.96 10.16
C ALA A 21 -16.86 -20.99 11.28
N ALA A 22 -15.82 -20.18 11.07
CA ALA A 22 -15.39 -19.14 12.02
C ALA A 22 -16.50 -18.10 12.23
N GLY A 23 -17.11 -17.62 11.17
CA GLY A 23 -18.22 -16.68 11.25
C GLY A 23 -19.49 -17.26 11.89
N SER A 24 -19.71 -18.59 11.83
CA SER A 24 -20.82 -19.26 12.51
C SER A 24 -20.60 -19.35 14.02
N LEU A 25 -19.35 -19.40 14.48
CA LEU A 25 -19.00 -19.36 15.91
C LEU A 25 -19.24 -17.98 16.52
N VAL A 26 -19.10 -16.92 15.74
CA VAL A 26 -19.36 -15.53 16.18
C VAL A 26 -20.84 -15.14 16.09
N GLY A 27 -21.65 -15.96 15.47
CA GLY A 27 -23.11 -16.09 15.57
C GLY A 27 -23.98 -14.90 15.19
N LYS A 28 -24.38 -14.73 13.95
CA LYS A 28 -25.60 -13.98 13.61
C LYS A 28 -26.33 -14.50 12.36
N VAL A 29 -25.68 -15.31 11.54
CA VAL A 29 -26.32 -15.90 10.35
C VAL A 29 -26.27 -17.42 10.45
N PRO A 30 -27.37 -18.14 10.20
CA PRO A 30 -27.39 -19.59 10.23
C PRO A 30 -26.32 -20.23 9.35
N ARG A 31 -25.75 -21.34 9.83
CA ARG A 31 -24.58 -21.97 9.19
C ARG A 31 -24.86 -22.49 7.77
N ASP A 32 -26.05 -22.98 7.55
CA ASP A 32 -26.56 -23.42 6.27
C ASP A 32 -26.73 -22.28 5.27
N VAL A 33 -27.26 -21.14 5.71
CA VAL A 33 -27.39 -19.93 4.90
C VAL A 33 -26.01 -19.42 4.48
N LYS A 34 -25.07 -19.31 5.43
CA LYS A 34 -23.69 -18.91 5.10
C LYS A 34 -23.03 -19.87 4.13
N ARG A 35 -23.24 -21.19 4.32
CA ARG A 35 -22.70 -22.19 3.41
C ARG A 35 -23.29 -22.07 2.01
N HIS A 36 -24.58 -21.82 1.91
CA HIS A 36 -25.26 -21.61 0.62
C HIS A 36 -24.73 -20.37 -0.08
N LEU A 37 -24.55 -19.25 0.62
CA LEU A 37 -24.00 -18.03 0.07
C LEU A 37 -22.55 -18.18 -0.38
N CYS A 38 -21.70 -18.89 0.38
CA CYS A 38 -20.29 -19.04 0.06
C CYS A 38 -20.01 -20.12 -1.01
N LEU A 39 -20.85 -21.14 -1.14
CA LEU A 39 -20.63 -22.28 -2.02
C LEU A 39 -21.64 -22.38 -3.17
N GLY A 40 -22.70 -21.59 -3.11
CA GLY A 40 -23.70 -21.47 -4.15
C GLY A 40 -23.26 -20.58 -5.31
N PRO A 41 -24.15 -20.36 -6.31
CA PRO A 41 -23.91 -19.39 -7.37
C PRO A 41 -23.65 -17.98 -6.80
N PHE A 42 -22.73 -17.25 -7.43
CA PHE A 42 -22.39 -15.89 -7.01
C PHE A 42 -23.57 -14.92 -7.11
N ARG A 43 -24.50 -15.20 -8.05
CA ARG A 43 -25.78 -14.48 -8.14
C ARG A 43 -26.56 -14.51 -6.83
N ASN A 44 -26.60 -15.65 -6.13
CA ASN A 44 -27.28 -15.75 -4.84
C ASN A 44 -26.62 -14.88 -3.76
N PHE A 45 -25.28 -14.82 -3.79
CA PHE A 45 -24.53 -13.92 -2.93
C PHE A 45 -24.88 -12.45 -3.22
N CYS A 46 -24.93 -12.06 -4.50
CA CYS A 46 -25.34 -10.70 -4.88
C CYS A 46 -26.77 -10.40 -4.41
N THR A 47 -27.73 -11.31 -4.62
CA THR A 47 -29.12 -11.11 -4.20
C THR A 47 -29.25 -10.92 -2.69
N PHE A 48 -28.53 -11.73 -1.92
CA PHE A 48 -28.54 -11.58 -0.45
C PHE A 48 -27.95 -10.23 -0.01
N ASN A 49 -26.87 -9.78 -0.66
CA ASN A 49 -26.23 -8.53 -0.28
C ASN A 49 -27.05 -7.30 -0.68
N ILE A 50 -27.91 -7.37 -1.68
CA ILE A 50 -28.83 -6.25 -1.98
C ILE A 50 -29.64 -5.86 -0.72
N ASP A 51 -30.32 -6.81 -0.11
CA ASP A 51 -31.14 -6.54 1.08
C ASP A 51 -30.29 -6.11 2.29
N ALA A 52 -29.09 -6.69 2.42
CA ALA A 52 -28.16 -6.36 3.50
C ALA A 52 -27.64 -4.91 3.40
N GLU A 53 -27.20 -4.49 2.21
CA GLU A 53 -26.67 -3.16 1.96
C GLU A 53 -27.78 -2.09 2.05
N GLU A 54 -28.96 -2.35 1.50
CA GLU A 54 -30.10 -1.45 1.63
C GLU A 54 -30.53 -1.25 3.09
N THR A 55 -30.52 -2.33 3.88
CA THR A 55 -30.82 -2.25 5.31
C THR A 55 -29.74 -1.45 6.05
N ALA A 56 -28.47 -1.69 5.73
CA ALA A 56 -27.34 -0.97 6.30
C ALA A 56 -27.41 0.53 5.96
N ALA A 57 -27.68 0.88 4.71
CA ALA A 57 -27.82 2.28 4.28
C ALA A 57 -28.91 3.00 5.08
N VAL A 58 -30.10 2.40 5.22
CA VAL A 58 -31.21 2.97 6.03
C VAL A 58 -30.78 3.19 7.49
N CYS A 59 -30.11 2.20 8.09
CA CYS A 59 -29.62 2.32 9.46
C CYS A 59 -28.61 3.46 9.62
N TRP A 60 -27.66 3.58 8.72
CA TRP A 60 -26.65 4.63 8.76
C TRP A 60 -27.24 6.03 8.50
N TYR A 61 -28.20 6.17 7.58
CA TYR A 61 -28.93 7.44 7.42
C TYR A 61 -29.65 7.84 8.72
N ARG A 62 -30.26 6.86 9.40
CA ARG A 62 -30.95 7.13 10.67
C ARG A 62 -29.96 7.53 11.77
N ILE A 63 -28.80 6.91 11.84
CA ILE A 63 -27.74 7.28 12.78
C ILE A 63 -27.21 8.70 12.46
N ALA A 64 -27.03 9.04 11.19
CA ALA A 64 -26.63 10.38 10.76
C ALA A 64 -27.64 11.45 11.18
N GLU A 65 -28.95 11.18 11.01
CA GLU A 65 -30.02 12.06 11.46
C GLU A 65 -30.02 12.26 12.99
N LEU A 66 -29.88 11.16 13.74
CA LEU A 66 -29.80 11.22 15.20
C LEU A 66 -28.57 12.01 15.66
N ALA A 67 -27.42 11.79 15.03
CA ALA A 67 -26.20 12.52 15.35
C ALA A 67 -26.34 14.02 15.05
N SER A 68 -27.00 14.41 13.95
CA SER A 68 -27.25 15.81 13.60
C SER A 68 -28.23 16.52 14.55
N SER A 69 -29.06 15.76 15.24
CA SER A 69 -30.04 16.29 16.20
C SER A 69 -29.48 16.48 17.62
N GLN A 70 -28.27 16.02 17.88
CA GLN A 70 -27.62 16.15 19.20
C GLN A 70 -26.71 17.40 19.22
N PRO A 71 -27.00 18.39 20.08
CA PRO A 71 -26.24 19.65 20.09
C PRO A 71 -24.77 19.49 20.52
N ASP A 72 -24.47 18.43 21.27
CA ASP A 72 -23.12 18.17 21.81
C ASP A 72 -22.23 17.30 20.90
N LEU A 73 -22.76 16.79 19.77
CA LEU A 73 -22.01 16.00 18.84
C LEU A 73 -21.43 16.85 17.71
N ASP A 74 -20.20 16.51 17.30
CA ASP A 74 -19.55 17.14 16.14
C ASP A 74 -20.40 16.88 14.88
N LEU A 75 -20.75 17.95 14.17
CA LEU A 75 -21.44 17.88 12.87
C LEU A 75 -20.67 17.04 11.85
N GLN A 76 -19.35 16.89 12.01
CA GLN A 76 -18.55 16.04 11.17
C GLN A 76 -18.94 14.56 11.32
N LEU A 77 -19.27 14.11 12.55
CA LEU A 77 -19.71 12.74 12.80
C LEU A 77 -21.00 12.40 12.04
N SER A 78 -21.98 13.31 12.00
CA SER A 78 -23.20 13.14 11.20
C SER A 78 -22.90 13.02 9.70
N ARG A 79 -21.95 13.82 9.19
CA ARG A 79 -21.51 13.73 7.80
C ARG A 79 -20.82 12.41 7.48
N ASP A 80 -19.99 11.93 8.40
CA ASP A 80 -19.27 10.68 8.23
C ASP A 80 -20.24 9.48 8.20
N PHE A 81 -21.27 9.45 9.07
CA PHE A 81 -22.32 8.45 9.03
C PHE A 81 -23.15 8.51 7.74
N ARG A 82 -23.43 9.72 7.24
CA ARG A 82 -24.13 9.88 5.96
C ARG A 82 -23.32 9.32 4.80
N ARG A 83 -22.01 9.51 4.80
CA ARG A 83 -21.12 8.93 3.78
C ARG A 83 -21.10 7.41 3.82
N VAL A 84 -21.09 6.81 5.02
CA VAL A 84 -21.22 5.35 5.15
C VAL A 84 -22.54 4.88 4.53
N ALA A 85 -23.65 5.58 4.80
CA ALA A 85 -24.95 5.26 4.21
C ALA A 85 -24.93 5.33 2.67
N GLU A 86 -24.27 6.36 2.09
CA GLU A 86 -24.10 6.50 0.64
C GLU A 86 -23.25 5.38 0.05
N ASP A 87 -22.21 4.90 0.77
CA ASP A 87 -21.39 3.78 0.35
C ASP A 87 -22.19 2.45 0.33
N GLU A 88 -23.02 2.20 1.34
CA GLU A 88 -23.88 1.01 1.37
C GLU A 88 -24.95 1.05 0.25
N ASP A 89 -25.54 2.22 -0.02
CA ASP A 89 -26.47 2.38 -1.15
C ASP A 89 -25.79 2.10 -2.51
N ARG A 90 -24.56 2.55 -2.67
CA ARG A 90 -23.72 2.24 -3.84
C ARG A 90 -23.47 0.74 -3.98
N HIS A 91 -23.09 0.07 -2.88
CA HIS A 91 -22.87 -1.37 -2.87
C HIS A 91 -24.15 -2.12 -3.28
N GLY A 92 -25.29 -1.72 -2.73
CA GLY A 92 -26.58 -2.29 -3.10
C GLY A 92 -26.89 -2.15 -4.59
N LYS A 93 -26.63 -0.98 -5.19
CA LYS A 93 -26.78 -0.75 -6.63
C LYS A 93 -25.86 -1.65 -7.47
N ILE A 94 -24.59 -1.80 -7.07
CA ILE A 94 -23.64 -2.69 -7.76
C ILE A 94 -24.09 -4.14 -7.68
N PHE A 95 -24.55 -4.59 -6.51
CA PHE A 95 -25.07 -5.96 -6.35
C PHE A 95 -26.34 -6.20 -7.18
N LYS A 96 -27.23 -5.21 -7.35
CA LYS A 96 -28.38 -5.30 -8.27
C LYS A 96 -27.94 -5.50 -9.72
N ILE A 97 -26.98 -4.73 -10.19
CA ILE A 97 -26.41 -4.84 -11.54
C ILE A 97 -25.82 -6.24 -11.73
N LEU A 98 -25.01 -6.71 -10.79
CA LEU A 98 -24.39 -8.04 -10.86
C LEU A 98 -25.40 -9.17 -10.81
N ALA A 99 -26.40 -9.10 -9.91
CA ALA A 99 -27.46 -10.11 -9.82
C ALA A 99 -28.32 -10.17 -11.09
N GLY A 100 -28.57 -9.01 -11.72
CA GLY A 100 -29.32 -8.94 -12.99
C GLY A 100 -28.54 -9.45 -14.20
N ALA A 101 -27.22 -9.33 -14.19
CA ALA A 101 -26.36 -9.74 -15.29
C ALA A 101 -25.93 -11.21 -15.25
N LEU A 102 -26.06 -11.89 -14.11
CA LEU A 102 -25.60 -13.27 -13.90
C LEU A 102 -26.73 -14.29 -13.98
N THR A 103 -26.44 -15.42 -14.59
CA THR A 103 -27.29 -16.62 -14.53
C THR A 103 -27.08 -17.40 -13.22
N ASP A 104 -27.93 -18.40 -12.97
CA ASP A 104 -27.77 -19.29 -11.82
C ASP A 104 -26.51 -20.18 -11.88
N THR A 105 -25.85 -20.23 -13.02
CA THR A 105 -24.56 -20.90 -13.24
C THR A 105 -23.36 -19.96 -13.23
N ASP A 106 -23.54 -18.72 -12.79
CA ASP A 106 -22.51 -17.67 -12.76
C ASP A 106 -21.91 -17.32 -14.15
N THR A 107 -22.67 -17.51 -15.21
CA THR A 107 -22.32 -16.99 -16.52
C THR A 107 -23.05 -15.68 -16.77
N ILE A 108 -22.47 -14.81 -17.60
CA ILE A 108 -23.14 -13.56 -18.01
C ILE A 108 -24.33 -13.95 -18.88
N ALA A 109 -25.51 -13.41 -18.58
CA ALA A 109 -26.71 -13.63 -19.35
C ALA A 109 -26.51 -13.16 -20.82
N GLU A 110 -27.11 -13.86 -21.77
CA GLU A 110 -26.99 -13.54 -23.20
C GLU A 110 -27.43 -12.11 -23.55
N THR A 111 -28.26 -11.51 -22.70
CA THR A 111 -28.74 -10.13 -22.82
C THR A 111 -27.73 -9.07 -22.34
N CYS A 112 -26.59 -9.50 -21.78
CA CYS A 112 -25.59 -8.60 -21.19
C CYS A 112 -24.20 -8.91 -21.74
N THR A 113 -23.46 -7.89 -22.20
CA THR A 113 -22.05 -8.03 -22.54
C THR A 113 -21.17 -7.66 -21.37
N SER A 114 -19.94 -8.18 -21.33
CA SER A 114 -18.95 -7.82 -20.31
C SER A 114 -18.66 -6.32 -20.31
N GLU A 115 -18.61 -5.70 -21.46
CA GLU A 115 -18.38 -4.26 -21.64
C GLU A 115 -19.54 -3.45 -21.06
N SER A 116 -20.80 -3.84 -21.38
CA SER A 116 -22.00 -3.18 -20.84
C SER A 116 -22.07 -3.30 -19.31
N LEU A 117 -21.72 -4.46 -18.76
CA LEU A 117 -21.70 -4.67 -17.32
C LEU A 117 -20.64 -3.79 -16.62
N ILE A 118 -19.44 -3.71 -17.19
CA ILE A 118 -18.37 -2.88 -16.68
C ILE A 118 -18.78 -1.40 -16.72
N GLU A 119 -19.44 -0.97 -17.80
CA GLU A 119 -19.88 0.43 -17.94
C GLU A 119 -20.96 0.78 -16.91
N GLN A 120 -21.97 -0.05 -16.70
CA GLN A 120 -23.00 0.15 -15.69
C GLN A 120 -22.40 0.24 -14.27
N ILE A 121 -21.43 -0.61 -13.93
CA ILE A 121 -20.73 -0.55 -12.62
C ILE A 121 -19.91 0.74 -12.52
N ARG A 122 -19.27 1.17 -13.61
CA ARG A 122 -18.52 2.42 -13.65
C ARG A 122 -19.41 3.64 -13.43
N GLU A 123 -20.56 3.69 -14.09
CA GLU A 123 -21.54 4.76 -13.91
C GLU A 123 -21.97 4.92 -12.45
N VAL A 124 -22.26 3.80 -11.77
CA VAL A 124 -22.57 3.82 -10.32
C VAL A 124 -21.38 4.33 -9.52
N GLY A 125 -20.15 3.91 -9.87
CA GLY A 125 -18.94 4.41 -9.21
C GLY A 125 -18.76 5.92 -9.40
N GLU A 126 -19.02 6.44 -10.60
CA GLU A 126 -18.89 7.87 -10.92
C GLU A 126 -19.98 8.74 -10.25
N GLU A 127 -21.19 8.22 -10.05
CA GLU A 127 -22.25 8.92 -9.31
C GLU A 127 -21.81 9.30 -7.88
N PHE A 128 -21.02 8.44 -7.24
CA PHE A 128 -20.56 8.62 -5.85
C PHE A 128 -19.15 9.20 -5.74
N LEU A 129 -18.42 9.32 -6.86
CA LEU A 129 -17.13 9.98 -6.83
C LEU A 129 -17.30 11.49 -6.61
N PRO A 130 -16.63 12.07 -5.63
CA PRO A 130 -16.64 13.51 -5.47
C PRO A 130 -16.08 14.13 -6.74
N ARG A 131 -16.76 15.14 -7.27
CA ARG A 131 -16.26 15.89 -8.43
C ARG A 131 -14.91 16.51 -8.07
N PRO A 132 -13.87 16.32 -8.89
CA PRO A 132 -12.57 16.85 -8.60
C PRO A 132 -12.67 18.37 -8.44
N GLN A 133 -12.26 18.88 -7.28
CA GLN A 133 -12.21 20.33 -7.02
C GLN A 133 -11.01 20.98 -7.74
N ARG A 134 -10.03 20.17 -8.14
CA ARG A 134 -8.84 20.58 -8.86
C ARG A 134 -8.74 19.80 -10.16
N ARG A 135 -8.48 20.48 -11.25
CA ARG A 135 -8.23 19.79 -12.52
C ARG A 135 -6.96 18.97 -12.38
N VAL A 136 -7.00 17.69 -12.76
CA VAL A 136 -5.83 16.79 -12.75
C VAL A 136 -4.68 17.37 -13.61
N SER A 137 -5.01 18.14 -14.63
CA SER A 137 -4.04 18.87 -15.46
C SER A 137 -3.18 19.91 -14.71
N ASP A 138 -3.61 20.36 -13.53
CA ASP A 138 -2.89 21.36 -12.74
C ASP A 138 -1.85 20.73 -11.80
N ILE A 139 -1.81 19.39 -11.75
CA ILE A 139 -0.86 18.62 -10.95
C ILE A 139 0.17 17.98 -11.90
N GLU A 140 1.44 18.35 -11.74
CA GLU A 140 2.53 17.65 -12.41
C GLU A 140 2.67 16.25 -11.79
N ASN A 141 2.11 15.25 -12.47
CA ASN A 141 2.13 13.87 -12.01
C ASN A 141 2.93 12.99 -12.98
N PRO A 142 4.11 12.52 -12.61
CA PRO A 142 4.93 11.66 -13.46
C PRO A 142 4.52 10.20 -13.46
N VAL A 143 3.64 9.77 -12.53
CA VAL A 143 3.21 8.37 -12.41
C VAL A 143 2.45 7.93 -13.66
N GLY A 144 2.88 6.83 -14.27
CA GLY A 144 2.29 6.31 -15.51
C GLY A 144 2.71 7.05 -16.78
N SER A 145 3.67 7.98 -16.70
CA SER A 145 4.19 8.70 -17.88
C SER A 145 5.02 7.81 -18.81
N GLY A 146 5.54 6.67 -18.32
CA GLY A 146 6.38 5.74 -19.07
C GLY A 146 7.79 6.24 -19.28
N GLN A 147 8.30 7.09 -18.39
CA GLN A 147 9.67 7.60 -18.43
C GLN A 147 10.70 6.46 -18.26
N PRO A 148 11.91 6.61 -18.83
CA PRO A 148 12.96 5.61 -18.70
C PRO A 148 13.32 5.31 -17.26
N VAL A 149 13.75 4.05 -17.01
CA VAL A 149 14.25 3.57 -15.73
C VAL A 149 15.72 3.21 -15.87
N VAL A 150 16.53 3.72 -14.97
CA VAL A 150 17.94 3.33 -14.87
C VAL A 150 18.05 2.19 -13.87
N CYS A 151 18.69 1.09 -14.30
CA CYS A 151 19.04 -0.03 -13.44
C CYS A 151 20.53 -0.25 -13.50
N LEU A 152 21.21 -0.10 -12.37
CA LEU A 152 22.65 -0.36 -12.26
C LEU A 152 22.92 -1.57 -11.39
N ARG A 153 23.95 -2.34 -11.75
CA ARG A 153 24.42 -3.52 -11.01
C ARG A 153 25.91 -3.42 -10.72
N ALA A 154 26.30 -3.74 -9.49
CA ALA A 154 27.68 -3.86 -9.08
C ALA A 154 28.24 -5.27 -9.34
N ALA A 155 29.55 -5.38 -9.43
CA ALA A 155 30.27 -6.65 -9.42
C ALA A 155 30.46 -7.17 -7.98
N GLY A 156 30.60 -6.27 -7.00
CA GLY A 156 30.81 -6.59 -5.60
C GLY A 156 30.08 -5.66 -4.65
N LYS A 157 30.06 -6.00 -3.36
CA LYS A 157 29.38 -5.21 -2.31
C LYS A 157 30.10 -3.91 -1.96
N ASP A 158 31.39 -3.90 -2.15
CA ASP A 158 32.30 -2.75 -1.93
C ASP A 158 32.03 -1.57 -2.87
N GLU A 159 31.36 -1.83 -3.99
CA GLU A 159 30.95 -0.79 -4.94
C GLU A 159 29.65 -0.05 -4.55
N LYS A 160 29.01 -0.37 -3.42
CA LYS A 160 27.65 0.07 -3.05
C LYS A 160 27.47 1.59 -3.20
N LEU A 161 28.25 2.38 -2.49
CA LEU A 161 28.07 3.84 -2.47
C LEU A 161 28.47 4.48 -3.81
N VAL A 162 29.54 3.98 -4.44
CA VAL A 162 29.98 4.47 -5.77
C VAL A 162 28.89 4.21 -6.82
N LEU A 163 28.31 3.00 -6.81
CA LEU A 163 27.24 2.65 -7.74
C LEU A 163 25.98 3.46 -7.46
N PHE A 164 25.65 3.67 -6.18
CA PHE A 164 24.47 4.46 -5.80
C PHE A 164 24.62 5.92 -6.23
N ARG A 165 25.79 6.51 -6.00
CA ARG A 165 26.09 7.87 -6.47
C ARG A 165 25.94 8.00 -7.98
N ARG A 166 26.51 7.07 -8.72
CA ARG A 166 26.36 6.98 -10.17
C ARG A 166 24.89 6.84 -10.60
N LEU A 167 24.08 6.05 -9.88
CA LEU A 167 22.65 5.96 -10.14
C LEU A 167 21.97 7.33 -10.02
N LEU A 168 22.25 8.09 -8.94
CA LEU A 168 21.66 9.41 -8.72
C LEU A 168 22.02 10.40 -9.85
N GLU A 169 23.22 10.29 -10.40
CA GLU A 169 23.71 11.11 -11.52
C GLU A 169 23.06 10.72 -12.86
N GLU A 170 22.97 9.41 -13.16
CA GLU A 170 22.50 8.90 -14.46
C GLU A 170 20.97 8.81 -14.57
N SER A 171 20.25 8.78 -13.44
CA SER A 171 18.80 8.58 -13.42
C SER A 171 17.95 9.82 -13.70
N GLY A 172 18.59 11.00 -13.84
CA GLY A 172 17.89 12.24 -14.09
C GLY A 172 17.28 12.89 -12.85
N LEU A 173 17.76 12.54 -11.65
CA LEU A 173 17.28 13.14 -10.39
C LEU A 173 17.55 14.65 -10.35
N ARG A 174 18.77 15.07 -10.70
CA ARG A 174 19.14 16.49 -10.78
C ARG A 174 18.23 17.27 -11.71
N GLU A 175 18.05 16.76 -12.93
CA GLU A 175 17.20 17.38 -13.95
C GLU A 175 15.75 17.51 -13.48
N SER A 176 15.27 16.50 -12.76
CA SER A 176 13.90 16.48 -12.21
C SER A 176 13.71 17.52 -11.12
N ILE A 177 14.71 17.70 -10.23
CA ILE A 177 14.70 18.73 -9.19
C ILE A 177 14.76 20.12 -9.82
N LEU A 178 15.65 20.35 -10.78
CA LEU A 178 15.78 21.64 -11.47
C LEU A 178 14.51 22.00 -12.24
N ARG A 179 13.92 21.04 -12.96
CA ARG A 179 12.64 21.23 -13.66
C ARG A 179 11.51 21.57 -12.68
N ARG A 180 11.47 20.89 -11.53
CA ARG A 180 10.45 21.16 -10.50
C ARG A 180 10.63 22.53 -9.87
N ALA A 181 11.86 22.97 -9.59
CA ALA A 181 12.17 24.31 -9.11
C ALA A 181 11.69 25.38 -10.12
N ALA A 182 12.01 25.19 -11.39
CA ALA A 182 11.57 26.09 -12.46
C ALA A 182 10.04 26.14 -12.59
N PHE A 183 9.36 24.98 -12.53
CA PHE A 183 7.89 24.89 -12.57
C PHE A 183 7.23 25.66 -11.41
N LEU A 184 7.79 25.57 -10.20
CA LEU A 184 7.31 26.25 -9.01
C LEU A 184 7.80 27.71 -8.90
N LYS A 185 8.69 28.15 -9.80
CA LYS A 185 9.36 29.46 -9.76
C LYS A 185 10.11 29.68 -8.42
N LYS A 186 10.75 28.64 -7.92
CA LYS A 186 11.59 28.63 -6.72
C LYS A 186 13.05 28.36 -7.09
N SER A 187 13.97 28.82 -6.24
CA SER A 187 15.34 28.29 -6.25
C SER A 187 15.38 26.87 -5.69
N VAL A 188 16.43 26.12 -5.96
CA VAL A 188 16.62 24.76 -5.42
C VAL A 188 16.64 24.77 -3.89
N ALA A 189 17.25 25.82 -3.30
CA ALA A 189 17.35 25.98 -1.85
C ALA A 189 15.99 26.21 -1.15
N GLU A 190 14.98 26.71 -1.87
CA GLU A 190 13.64 26.93 -1.36
C GLU A 190 12.71 25.70 -1.49
N LEU A 191 13.20 24.64 -2.16
CA LEU A 191 12.41 23.42 -2.32
C LEU A 191 12.37 22.64 -1.00
N ARG A 192 11.18 22.24 -0.62
CA ARG A 192 10.93 21.26 0.47
C ARG A 192 10.95 19.87 -0.14
N ILE A 193 11.91 19.06 0.27
CA ILE A 193 12.08 17.68 -0.21
C ILE A 193 11.55 16.71 0.83
N ALA A 194 10.69 15.79 0.43
CA ALA A 194 10.27 14.69 1.29
C ALA A 194 10.70 13.35 0.71
N ILE A 195 11.37 12.53 1.51
CA ILE A 195 11.82 11.19 1.15
C ILE A 195 11.04 10.19 1.99
N LYS A 196 10.39 9.22 1.36
CA LYS A 196 9.72 8.10 2.02
C LYS A 196 10.59 6.84 1.90
N PRO A 197 11.41 6.53 2.92
CA PRO A 197 12.15 5.27 2.99
C PRO A 197 11.24 4.15 3.50
N THR A 198 11.84 3.03 3.89
CA THR A 198 11.19 1.94 4.61
C THR A 198 12.05 1.53 5.79
N PHE A 199 11.54 1.59 7.03
CA PHE A 199 12.27 1.06 8.20
C PHE A 199 11.37 0.58 9.34
N MET A 200 10.10 0.95 9.40
CA MET A 200 9.24 0.61 10.54
C MET A 200 8.96 -0.89 10.72
N LEU A 201 9.20 -1.73 9.72
CA LEU A 201 9.11 -3.18 9.82
C LEU A 201 10.43 -3.86 10.24
N GLY A 202 11.44 -3.09 10.62
CA GLY A 202 12.64 -3.59 11.28
C GLY A 202 12.40 -3.77 12.78
N TYR A 203 12.73 -4.95 13.33
CA TYR A 203 12.49 -5.28 14.74
C TYR A 203 13.75 -5.72 15.50
N HIS A 204 14.86 -5.91 14.80
CA HIS A 204 16.11 -6.36 15.41
C HIS A 204 17.34 -5.83 14.66
N ARG A 205 18.34 -5.29 15.38
CA ARG A 205 19.57 -4.71 14.80
C ARG A 205 20.36 -5.66 13.89
N LYS A 206 20.24 -6.97 14.10
CA LYS A 206 20.92 -7.98 13.29
C LYS A 206 20.21 -8.24 11.96
N ASP A 207 19.00 -7.73 11.78
CA ASP A 207 18.22 -7.88 10.56
C ASP A 207 17.95 -6.53 9.92
N LEU A 208 18.80 -6.16 8.97
CA LEU A 208 18.63 -4.96 8.15
C LEU A 208 17.82 -5.23 6.87
N SER A 209 17.34 -6.47 6.69
CA SER A 209 16.67 -6.84 5.45
C SER A 209 15.36 -6.08 5.19
N PRO A 210 14.52 -5.71 6.19
CA PRO A 210 13.31 -4.96 5.91
C PRO A 210 13.52 -3.44 5.76
N LEU A 211 14.77 -2.96 5.84
CA LEU A 211 15.10 -1.53 5.89
C LEU A 211 15.71 -1.03 4.60
N THR A 212 15.35 0.19 4.18
CA THR A 212 16.20 0.97 3.28
C THR A 212 17.53 1.22 4.00
N ASP A 213 18.64 0.94 3.32
CA ASP A 213 19.97 1.02 3.93
C ASP A 213 20.26 2.45 4.44
N PRO A 214 20.59 2.62 5.74
CA PRO A 214 20.90 3.94 6.31
C PRO A 214 22.04 4.68 5.61
N GLU A 215 23.06 3.96 5.11
CA GLU A 215 24.15 4.58 4.36
C GLU A 215 23.67 5.19 3.05
N LEU A 216 22.72 4.52 2.36
CA LEU A 216 22.15 5.05 1.12
C LEU A 216 21.23 6.26 1.38
N LEU A 217 20.53 6.29 2.52
CA LEU A 217 19.74 7.46 2.91
C LEU A 217 20.64 8.67 3.18
N ASN A 218 21.75 8.46 3.85
CA ASN A 218 22.74 9.52 4.09
C ASN A 218 23.37 10.00 2.78
N GLU A 219 23.75 9.09 1.87
CA GLU A 219 24.32 9.44 0.57
C GLU A 219 23.34 10.24 -0.29
N LEU A 220 22.05 9.85 -0.31
CA LEU A 220 21.00 10.61 -0.99
C LEU A 220 20.88 12.03 -0.40
N ALA A 221 20.89 12.16 0.93
CA ALA A 221 20.80 13.46 1.58
C ALA A 221 22.01 14.35 1.30
N VAL A 222 23.22 13.79 1.29
CA VAL A 222 24.45 14.50 0.89
C VAL A 222 24.34 14.97 -0.55
N TYR A 223 23.90 14.10 -1.47
CA TYR A 223 23.71 14.46 -2.88
C TYR A 223 22.71 15.61 -3.04
N LEU A 224 21.58 15.58 -2.33
CA LEU A 224 20.59 16.66 -2.36
C LEU A 224 21.15 17.97 -1.79
N PHE A 225 21.94 17.89 -0.72
CA PHE A 225 22.61 19.05 -0.15
C PHE A 225 23.62 19.67 -1.13
N GLU A 226 24.40 18.85 -1.82
CA GLU A 226 25.35 19.31 -2.86
C GLU A 226 24.63 19.96 -4.05
N LEU A 227 23.38 19.56 -4.35
CA LEU A 227 22.54 20.23 -5.35
C LEU A 227 21.97 21.56 -4.86
N GLY A 228 22.15 21.89 -3.58
CA GLY A 228 21.66 23.11 -2.94
C GLY A 228 20.30 22.97 -2.27
N CYS A 229 19.75 21.76 -2.07
CA CYS A 229 18.50 21.54 -1.33
C CYS A 229 18.76 21.72 0.17
N ALA A 230 18.07 22.67 0.81
CA ALA A 230 18.27 23.00 2.22
C ALA A 230 17.25 22.37 3.19
N ASP A 231 16.06 22.03 2.73
CA ASP A 231 14.97 21.43 3.55
C ASP A 231 14.66 20.02 3.06
N VAL A 232 15.24 19.02 3.74
CA VAL A 232 15.02 17.61 3.45
C VAL A 232 14.40 16.93 4.66
N ALA A 233 13.29 16.18 4.45
CA ALA A 233 12.62 15.41 5.48
C ALA A 233 12.55 13.93 5.09
N LEU A 234 12.91 13.02 6.01
CA LEU A 234 12.52 11.62 5.94
C LEU A 234 11.15 11.48 6.60
N VAL A 235 10.16 11.00 5.85
CA VAL A 235 8.80 10.78 6.32
C VAL A 235 8.52 9.28 6.43
N GLU A 236 8.11 8.82 7.60
CA GLU A 236 7.75 7.41 7.83
C GLU A 236 6.52 7.33 8.72
N GLY A 237 5.73 6.27 8.58
CA GLY A 237 4.50 6.07 9.33
C GLY A 237 4.57 4.82 10.18
N ARG A 238 3.95 4.88 11.36
CA ARG A 238 3.77 3.70 12.21
C ARG A 238 2.81 2.74 11.51
N ASN A 239 3.08 1.47 11.61
CA ASN A 239 2.08 0.47 11.20
C ASN A 239 1.20 0.11 12.40
N ILE A 240 0.06 -0.54 12.14
CA ILE A 240 -0.90 -0.91 13.19
C ILE A 240 -0.27 -1.75 14.31
N PHE A 241 0.77 -2.51 14.01
CA PHE A 241 1.43 -3.38 14.98
C PHE A 241 2.35 -2.62 15.93
N ASP A 242 2.85 -1.45 15.52
CA ASP A 242 3.71 -0.61 16.35
C ASP A 242 2.98 -0.10 17.58
N HIS A 243 1.66 0.02 17.52
CA HIS A 243 0.83 0.38 18.66
C HIS A 243 0.83 -0.66 19.80
N PHE A 244 1.20 -1.90 19.52
CA PHE A 244 1.30 -2.96 20.54
C PHE A 244 2.62 -2.93 21.31
N PHE A 245 3.59 -2.16 20.86
CA PHE A 245 4.92 -2.09 21.46
C PHE A 245 5.17 -0.73 22.12
N GLN A 246 5.99 -0.74 23.18
CA GLN A 246 6.60 0.48 23.72
C GLN A 246 7.80 0.86 22.84
N ASN A 247 8.13 2.16 22.84
CA ASN A 247 9.33 2.67 22.18
C ASN A 247 9.38 2.33 20.67
N ARG A 248 8.22 2.37 20.01
CA ARG A 248 8.09 2.13 18.57
C ARG A 248 7.54 3.36 17.85
N THR A 249 7.91 4.55 18.28
CA THR A 249 7.74 5.76 17.47
C THR A 249 8.72 5.75 16.29
N VAL A 250 8.43 6.51 15.26
CA VAL A 250 9.30 6.60 14.08
C VAL A 250 10.71 7.05 14.48
N ARG A 251 10.83 8.01 15.40
CA ARG A 251 12.12 8.50 15.88
C ARG A 251 12.90 7.44 16.65
N GLU A 252 12.27 6.76 17.60
CA GLU A 252 12.93 5.71 18.38
C GLU A 252 13.41 4.55 17.51
N VAL A 253 12.64 4.17 16.49
CA VAL A 253 13.05 3.12 15.55
C VAL A 253 14.19 3.62 14.64
N ALA A 254 14.15 4.86 14.18
CA ALA A 254 15.24 5.46 13.42
C ALA A 254 16.54 5.48 14.23
N ASP A 255 16.51 5.96 15.46
CA ASP A 255 17.66 5.99 16.37
C ASP A 255 18.20 4.58 16.64
N TYR A 256 17.29 3.61 16.84
CA TYR A 256 17.67 2.20 17.06
C TYR A 256 18.47 1.62 15.89
N PHE A 257 18.13 1.98 14.66
CA PHE A 257 18.83 1.50 13.46
C PHE A 257 19.94 2.43 12.98
N GLY A 258 20.20 3.53 13.69
CA GLY A 258 21.22 4.51 13.29
C GLY A 258 20.82 5.34 12.07
N ILE A 259 19.53 5.52 11.83
CA ILE A 259 19.01 6.44 10.81
C ILE A 259 18.95 7.83 11.42
N GLY A 260 19.84 8.71 10.97
CA GLY A 260 19.92 10.09 11.44
C GLY A 260 21.06 10.83 10.74
N SER A 261 20.86 12.10 10.43
CA SER A 261 21.85 12.94 9.76
C SER A 261 21.55 14.42 10.03
N GLU A 262 22.56 15.27 9.95
CA GLU A 262 22.40 16.74 9.97
C GLU A 262 21.70 17.25 8.71
N ASN A 263 21.73 16.47 7.62
CA ASN A 263 21.20 16.85 6.32
C ASN A 263 19.71 16.59 6.15
N TYR A 264 19.04 15.99 7.13
CA TYR A 264 17.58 15.77 7.08
C TYR A 264 16.97 15.70 8.48
N ARG A 265 15.69 16.04 8.55
CA ARG A 265 14.85 15.81 9.73
C ARG A 265 13.99 14.57 9.56
N ILE A 266 13.66 13.89 10.67
CA ILE A 266 12.78 12.73 10.69
C ILE A 266 11.38 13.17 11.13
N VAL A 267 10.38 12.75 10.37
CA VAL A 267 8.95 13.07 10.59
C VAL A 267 8.16 11.79 10.77
N ASP A 268 7.44 11.71 11.88
CA ASP A 268 6.45 10.67 12.14
C ASP A 268 5.13 11.11 11.51
N THR A 269 4.70 10.40 10.46
CA THR A 269 3.48 10.77 9.74
C THR A 269 2.22 10.64 10.59
N ASP A 270 2.21 9.85 11.66
CA ASP A 270 1.07 9.72 12.56
C ASP A 270 0.87 10.99 13.41
N GLU A 271 1.96 11.71 13.68
CA GLU A 271 1.94 12.98 14.42
C GLU A 271 1.75 14.20 13.51
N ASP A 272 1.90 14.01 12.19
CA ASP A 272 1.92 15.06 11.16
C ASP A 272 0.64 15.03 10.28
N GLN A 273 -0.42 14.33 10.69
CA GLN A 273 -1.63 14.17 9.89
C GLN A 273 -2.49 15.42 9.82
N VAL A 274 -2.90 15.77 8.63
CA VAL A 274 -3.87 16.84 8.36
C VAL A 274 -4.97 16.34 7.44
N ARG A 275 -6.17 16.91 7.56
CA ARG A 275 -7.28 16.62 6.64
C ARG A 275 -7.00 17.23 5.28
N HIS A 276 -7.29 16.48 4.22
CA HIS A 276 -7.19 16.90 2.84
C HIS A 276 -8.43 16.51 2.06
N GLN A 277 -8.87 17.39 1.19
CA GLN A 277 -9.95 17.11 0.25
C GLN A 277 -9.33 16.67 -1.07
N TYR A 278 -9.41 15.36 -1.34
CA TYR A 278 -8.82 14.77 -2.53
C TYR A 278 -9.60 15.16 -3.79
N SER A 279 -8.88 15.32 -4.89
CA SER A 279 -9.45 15.67 -6.18
C SER A 279 -10.20 14.51 -6.85
N ARG A 280 -9.90 13.26 -6.45
CA ARG A 280 -10.50 12.04 -6.97
C ARG A 280 -10.53 10.96 -5.90
N GLY A 281 -11.58 10.15 -5.88
CA GLY A 281 -11.79 9.12 -4.86
C GLY A 281 -12.60 9.65 -3.68
N MET A 282 -12.21 9.33 -2.43
CA MET A 282 -12.91 9.82 -1.23
C MET A 282 -12.73 11.33 -1.05
N ALA A 283 -13.82 12.04 -0.75
CA ALA A 283 -13.81 13.50 -0.68
C ALA A 283 -12.89 14.05 0.41
N GLN A 284 -12.85 13.41 1.57
CA GLN A 284 -12.00 13.81 2.68
C GLN A 284 -11.25 12.61 3.25
N TYR A 285 -9.94 12.77 3.42
CA TYR A 285 -9.08 11.82 4.08
C TYR A 285 -7.86 12.53 4.65
N THR A 286 -7.10 11.89 5.52
CA THR A 286 -5.89 12.49 6.07
C THR A 286 -4.67 12.22 5.21
N ILE A 287 -3.65 13.06 5.39
CA ILE A 287 -2.33 12.92 4.79
C ILE A 287 -1.30 13.58 5.70
N ALA A 288 -0.08 13.07 5.73
CA ALA A 288 1.02 13.73 6.39
C ALA A 288 1.25 15.12 5.79
N GLN A 289 1.23 16.17 6.62
CA GLN A 289 1.39 17.55 6.19
C GLN A 289 2.72 17.77 5.47
N THR A 290 3.80 17.20 6.00
CA THR A 290 5.14 17.29 5.38
C THR A 290 5.14 16.69 3.98
N TRP A 291 4.48 15.54 3.75
CA TRP A 291 4.39 14.95 2.41
C TRP A 291 3.51 15.79 1.48
N ARG A 292 2.37 16.27 1.97
CA ARG A 292 1.46 17.14 1.22
C ARG A 292 2.16 18.41 0.75
N ASP A 293 2.86 19.07 1.67
CA ASP A 293 3.45 20.38 1.44
C ASP A 293 4.84 20.33 0.79
N ALA A 294 5.39 19.11 0.59
CA ALA A 294 6.65 18.95 -0.12
C ALA A 294 6.54 19.40 -1.58
N ASP A 295 7.54 20.12 -2.02
CA ASP A 295 7.69 20.58 -3.39
C ASP A 295 8.20 19.46 -4.30
N PHE A 296 9.06 18.57 -3.77
CA PHE A 296 9.58 17.39 -4.46
C PHE A 296 9.54 16.16 -3.53
N ARG A 297 9.00 15.06 -4.02
CA ARG A 297 8.77 13.82 -3.25
C ARG A 297 9.54 12.66 -3.86
N ILE A 298 10.24 11.92 -3.02
CA ILE A 298 11.02 10.73 -3.40
C ILE A 298 10.47 9.52 -2.66
N SER A 299 10.06 8.48 -3.38
CA SER A 299 9.77 7.16 -2.79
C SER A 299 11.03 6.30 -2.87
N PHE A 300 11.56 5.88 -1.70
CA PHE A 300 12.81 5.12 -1.63
C PHE A 300 12.65 3.84 -0.79
N PRO A 301 11.89 2.85 -1.28
CA PRO A 301 11.71 1.59 -0.60
C PRO A 301 12.92 0.66 -0.70
N LYS A 302 13.03 -0.22 0.28
CA LYS A 302 13.74 -1.50 0.18
C LYS A 302 12.94 -2.46 -0.67
N LEU A 303 13.56 -3.16 -1.63
CA LEU A 303 12.92 -4.28 -2.31
C LEU A 303 12.62 -5.39 -1.29
N ARG A 304 11.36 -5.77 -1.15
CA ARG A 304 10.89 -6.79 -0.22
C ARG A 304 9.75 -7.58 -0.84
N SER A 305 9.72 -8.89 -0.64
CA SER A 305 8.55 -9.67 -1.03
C SER A 305 7.35 -9.32 -0.17
N HIS A 306 6.17 -9.31 -0.78
CA HIS A 306 4.91 -9.02 -0.11
C HIS A 306 3.86 -10.08 -0.49
N PRO A 307 3.10 -10.64 0.48
CA PRO A 307 2.21 -11.78 0.23
C PRO A 307 1.08 -11.47 -0.76
N ILE A 308 0.68 -10.21 -0.86
CA ILE A 308 -0.42 -9.76 -1.74
C ILE A 308 0.14 -9.07 -2.98
N GLU A 309 1.12 -8.16 -2.81
CA GLU A 309 1.61 -7.29 -3.88
C GLU A 309 2.85 -7.86 -4.61
N MET A 310 3.24 -9.08 -4.34
CA MET A 310 4.46 -9.73 -4.85
C MET A 310 5.74 -9.11 -4.29
N ALA A 311 5.90 -7.83 -4.47
CA ALA A 311 6.94 -7.00 -3.88
C ALA A 311 6.35 -5.67 -3.45
N LEU A 312 6.80 -5.13 -2.34
CA LEU A 312 6.48 -3.77 -1.93
C LEU A 312 7.55 -2.84 -2.51
N LEU A 313 7.11 -1.92 -3.36
CA LEU A 313 7.94 -1.06 -4.18
C LEU A 313 7.51 0.42 -4.05
N CYS A 314 7.91 1.30 -4.97
CA CYS A 314 7.68 2.74 -4.88
C CYS A 314 6.20 3.11 -4.70
N VAL A 315 5.29 2.51 -5.47
CA VAL A 315 3.84 2.76 -5.37
C VAL A 315 3.32 2.31 -4.01
N GLY A 316 3.62 1.09 -3.59
CA GLY A 316 3.17 0.54 -2.32
C GLY A 316 3.78 1.25 -1.10
N ASN A 317 4.98 1.76 -1.22
CA ASN A 317 5.67 2.48 -0.14
C ASN A 317 4.96 3.77 0.27
N THR A 318 4.22 4.41 -0.65
CA THR A 318 3.48 5.64 -0.35
C THR A 318 2.22 5.41 0.48
N GLU A 319 1.79 4.16 0.69
CA GLU A 319 0.60 3.83 1.47
C GLU A 319 0.62 4.45 2.88
N TRP A 320 1.80 4.54 3.48
CA TRP A 320 1.98 4.94 4.87
C TRP A 320 2.15 6.45 5.10
N VAL A 321 2.03 7.27 4.06
CA VAL A 321 1.99 8.73 4.23
C VAL A 321 0.58 9.29 4.41
N GLY A 322 -0.45 8.46 4.20
CA GLY A 322 -1.85 8.79 4.50
C GLY A 322 -2.27 8.31 5.88
N GLY A 323 -3.43 8.76 6.36
CA GLY A 323 -3.96 8.45 7.70
C GLY A 323 -4.46 7.02 7.91
N ARG A 324 -3.93 6.07 7.18
CA ARG A 324 -4.39 4.67 7.22
C ARG A 324 -3.74 3.81 8.28
N CYS A 325 -2.69 4.31 8.90
CA CYS A 325 -1.83 3.52 9.77
C CYS A 325 -2.47 3.13 11.09
N ASP A 326 -3.56 3.75 11.50
CA ASP A 326 -3.97 3.74 12.89
C ASP A 326 -5.30 3.04 13.22
N GLN A 327 -6.23 2.85 12.31
CA GLN A 327 -7.61 2.64 12.75
C GLN A 327 -8.30 1.36 12.32
N TYR A 328 -7.81 0.60 11.34
CA TYR A 328 -8.59 -0.52 10.83
C TYR A 328 -7.86 -1.85 10.91
N LEU A 329 -8.60 -2.90 11.20
CA LEU A 329 -8.13 -4.27 11.09
C LEU A 329 -7.70 -4.56 9.65
N PHE A 330 -6.64 -5.32 9.50
CA PHE A 330 -6.02 -5.67 8.22
C PHE A 330 -7.01 -6.13 7.13
N LEU A 331 -8.06 -6.82 7.52
CA LEU A 331 -9.08 -7.35 6.60
C LEU A 331 -10.03 -6.28 6.05
N GLU A 332 -10.39 -5.28 6.82
CA GLU A 332 -11.29 -4.21 6.38
C GLU A 332 -10.64 -3.27 5.37
N ARG A 333 -9.34 -3.07 5.51
CA ARG A 333 -8.58 -2.21 4.58
C ARG A 333 -8.35 -2.81 3.20
N GLN A 334 -8.44 -4.12 3.05
CA GLN A 334 -8.23 -4.77 1.76
C GLN A 334 -9.24 -4.33 0.71
N ALA A 335 -10.45 -3.90 1.09
CA ALA A 335 -11.49 -3.50 0.17
C ALA A 335 -11.18 -2.20 -0.57
N ASP A 336 -10.63 -1.20 0.13
CA ASP A 336 -10.39 0.15 -0.44
C ASP A 336 -8.93 0.62 -0.43
N ARG A 337 -8.01 -0.24 0.01
CA ARG A 337 -6.57 0.05 0.11
C ARG A 337 -6.01 0.60 -1.21
N ALA A 338 -6.33 -0.05 -2.32
CA ALA A 338 -5.85 0.38 -3.62
C ALA A 338 -6.36 1.79 -3.98
N THR A 339 -7.63 2.06 -3.75
CA THR A 339 -8.24 3.38 -3.98
C THR A 339 -7.53 4.47 -3.16
N ALA A 340 -7.29 4.24 -1.88
CA ALA A 340 -6.62 5.22 -1.03
C ALA A 340 -5.18 5.52 -1.50
N VAL A 341 -4.43 4.51 -1.93
CA VAL A 341 -3.10 4.73 -2.52
C VAL A 341 -3.21 5.49 -3.84
N MET A 342 -4.19 5.17 -4.69
CA MET A 342 -4.40 5.90 -5.95
C MET A 342 -4.76 7.37 -5.71
N MET A 343 -5.54 7.67 -4.69
CA MET A 343 -5.86 9.06 -4.29
C MET A 343 -4.59 9.83 -3.89
N LEU A 344 -3.73 9.20 -3.08
CA LEU A 344 -2.45 9.77 -2.67
C LEU A 344 -1.55 10.05 -3.88
N LEU A 345 -1.40 9.08 -4.77
CA LEU A 345 -0.60 9.20 -5.98
C LEU A 345 -1.17 10.24 -6.96
N ASN A 346 -2.48 10.43 -6.97
CA ASN A 346 -3.13 11.40 -7.85
C ASN A 346 -2.83 12.84 -7.41
N ASP A 347 -2.99 13.16 -6.14
CA ASP A 347 -2.84 14.52 -5.62
C ASP A 347 -1.41 14.83 -5.15
N PHE A 348 -0.69 13.82 -4.64
CA PHE A 348 0.64 13.98 -4.04
C PHE A 348 1.61 12.90 -4.54
N PRO A 349 1.82 12.79 -5.87
CA PRO A 349 2.68 11.77 -6.44
C PRO A 349 4.14 11.92 -5.97
N PRO A 350 4.87 10.81 -5.82
CA PRO A 350 6.32 10.89 -5.83
C PRO A 350 6.78 11.38 -7.21
N HIS A 351 7.68 12.36 -7.21
CA HIS A 351 8.31 12.89 -8.43
C HIS A 351 9.49 12.04 -8.88
N PHE A 352 9.94 11.15 -7.97
CA PHE A 352 11.06 10.27 -8.23
C PHE A 352 10.94 8.99 -7.41
N GLY A 353 11.26 7.86 -8.02
CA GLY A 353 11.32 6.54 -7.38
C GLY A 353 12.73 6.00 -7.38
N ILE A 354 13.17 5.47 -6.23
CA ILE A 354 14.43 4.74 -6.07
C ILE A 354 14.11 3.42 -5.40
N VAL A 355 14.69 2.31 -5.83
CA VAL A 355 14.53 1.01 -5.15
C VAL A 355 15.89 0.48 -4.72
N ASP A 356 16.06 0.30 -3.40
CA ASP A 356 17.20 -0.41 -2.84
C ASP A 356 17.01 -1.91 -3.02
N ALA A 357 17.67 -2.48 -4.01
CA ALA A 357 17.76 -3.90 -4.29
C ALA A 357 19.23 -4.39 -4.21
N PHE A 358 20.06 -3.76 -3.37
CA PHE A 358 21.49 -4.02 -3.37
C PHE A 358 21.84 -5.27 -2.54
N GLU A 359 21.69 -5.19 -1.22
CA GLU A 359 21.98 -6.29 -0.33
C GLU A 359 20.93 -6.45 0.77
N ASN A 360 20.97 -7.62 1.42
CA ASN A 360 19.99 -7.98 2.45
C ASN A 360 18.54 -7.88 1.97
N ILE A 361 18.27 -8.33 0.73
CA ILE A 361 16.92 -8.27 0.16
C ILE A 361 16.10 -9.47 0.66
N PRO A 362 15.03 -9.21 1.41
CA PRO A 362 14.20 -10.25 1.97
C PRO A 362 13.19 -10.74 0.94
N ASP A 363 13.35 -11.96 0.53
CA ASP A 363 12.46 -12.68 -0.37
C ASP A 363 11.59 -13.71 0.38
N GLY A 364 10.90 -14.57 -0.34
CA GLY A 364 10.09 -15.66 0.23
C GLY A 364 8.66 -15.20 0.57
N LEU A 365 8.10 -15.76 1.65
CA LEU A 365 6.66 -15.63 1.94
C LEU A 365 6.26 -14.26 2.46
N VAL A 366 7.05 -13.68 3.34
CA VAL A 366 6.72 -12.44 4.09
C VAL A 366 7.99 -11.58 4.24
N GLY A 367 8.67 -11.30 3.13
CA GLY A 367 9.90 -10.50 3.15
C GLY A 367 9.71 -9.09 3.73
N VAL A 368 8.50 -8.55 3.67
CA VAL A 368 8.19 -7.25 4.33
C VAL A 368 8.53 -7.23 5.81
N MET A 369 8.54 -8.38 6.47
CA MET A 369 8.91 -8.52 7.90
C MET A 369 10.39 -8.90 8.09
N GLY A 370 11.16 -8.98 7.02
CA GLY A 370 12.53 -9.44 7.05
C GLY A 370 12.71 -10.91 6.68
N CYS A 371 13.96 -11.37 6.62
CA CYS A 371 14.31 -12.72 6.19
C CYS A 371 15.62 -13.17 6.84
N ARG A 372 15.67 -14.43 7.32
CA ARG A 372 16.90 -15.02 7.89
C ARG A 372 18.01 -15.26 6.88
N LYS A 373 17.68 -15.42 5.62
CA LYS A 373 18.62 -15.68 4.52
C LYS A 373 18.30 -14.76 3.35
N PRO A 374 18.56 -13.46 3.48
CA PRO A 374 18.31 -12.51 2.42
C PRO A 374 19.24 -12.76 1.22
N ILE A 375 18.78 -12.36 0.04
CA ILE A 375 19.59 -12.38 -1.18
C ILE A 375 20.32 -11.05 -1.39
N HIS A 376 21.32 -11.03 -2.28
CA HIS A 376 22.14 -9.86 -2.59
C HIS A 376 22.21 -9.64 -4.10
N PRO A 377 21.16 -9.04 -4.72
CA PRO A 377 21.15 -8.81 -6.17
C PRO A 377 22.18 -7.78 -6.65
N LEU A 378 22.70 -6.95 -5.75
CA LEU A 378 23.67 -5.88 -6.00
C LEU A 378 23.17 -4.86 -7.05
N ARG A 379 21.88 -4.47 -6.97
CA ARG A 379 21.23 -3.58 -7.93
C ARG A 379 20.56 -2.40 -7.28
N PHE A 380 20.49 -1.32 -8.05
CA PHE A 380 19.64 -0.17 -7.77
C PHE A 380 18.78 0.15 -8.97
N TYR A 381 17.61 0.69 -8.72
CA TYR A 381 16.68 1.17 -9.74
C TYR A 381 16.27 2.60 -9.42
N ALA A 382 16.18 3.45 -10.45
CA ALA A 382 15.66 4.80 -10.25
C ALA A 382 15.02 5.37 -11.52
N GLY A 383 14.08 6.29 -11.33
CA GLY A 383 13.43 7.03 -12.42
C GLY A 383 12.36 7.99 -11.92
N CYS A 384 11.89 8.87 -12.80
CA CYS A 384 10.85 9.85 -12.48
C CYS A 384 9.46 9.24 -12.34
N ASP A 385 9.20 8.13 -13.04
CA ASP A 385 7.92 7.43 -13.00
C ASP A 385 7.98 6.23 -12.04
N SER A 386 7.44 6.38 -10.85
CA SER A 386 7.43 5.33 -9.83
C SER A 386 6.74 4.04 -10.28
N LEU A 387 5.70 4.13 -11.13
CA LEU A 387 5.03 2.95 -11.68
C LEU A 387 5.91 2.23 -12.71
N ALA A 388 6.66 2.98 -13.52
CA ALA A 388 7.62 2.43 -14.45
C ALA A 388 8.78 1.73 -13.70
N VAL A 389 9.30 2.33 -12.63
CA VAL A 389 10.32 1.72 -11.77
C VAL A 389 9.82 0.38 -11.22
N ASP A 390 8.62 0.36 -10.65
CA ASP A 390 8.01 -0.85 -10.08
C ASP A 390 7.79 -1.94 -11.15
N ALA A 391 7.36 -1.56 -12.34
CA ALA A 391 7.17 -2.49 -13.46
C ALA A 391 8.50 -3.14 -13.90
N VAL A 392 9.58 -2.38 -13.99
CA VAL A 392 10.91 -2.90 -14.34
C VAL A 392 11.44 -3.83 -13.25
N VAL A 393 11.28 -3.46 -11.98
CA VAL A 393 11.67 -4.35 -10.87
C VAL A 393 10.92 -5.67 -10.96
N LEU A 394 9.58 -5.65 -11.12
CA LEU A 394 8.80 -6.89 -11.25
C LEU A 394 9.21 -7.72 -12.45
N GLN A 395 9.53 -7.10 -13.59
CA GLN A 395 10.05 -7.81 -14.76
C GLN A 395 11.35 -8.54 -14.40
N HIS A 396 12.27 -7.88 -13.69
CA HIS A 396 13.52 -8.49 -13.25
C HIS A 396 13.34 -9.57 -12.17
N LEU A 397 12.22 -9.55 -11.43
CA LEU A 397 11.82 -10.63 -10.53
C LEU A 397 11.14 -11.81 -11.26
N GLY A 398 10.98 -11.75 -12.58
CA GLY A 398 10.30 -12.77 -13.36
C GLY A 398 8.77 -12.75 -13.24
N VAL A 399 8.20 -11.63 -12.80
CA VAL A 399 6.75 -11.46 -12.68
C VAL A 399 6.19 -10.81 -13.93
N ALA A 400 5.26 -11.50 -14.60
CA ALA A 400 4.63 -10.97 -15.80
C ALA A 400 3.60 -9.87 -15.44
N GLN A 401 3.67 -8.76 -16.17
CA GLN A 401 2.66 -7.67 -16.19
C GLN A 401 1.97 -7.40 -14.83
N PHE A 402 2.72 -6.89 -13.85
CA PHE A 402 2.25 -6.61 -12.49
C PHE A 402 1.76 -7.83 -11.67
N GLY A 403 1.79 -9.03 -12.25
CA GLY A 403 1.37 -10.25 -11.56
C GLY A 403 -0.01 -10.11 -10.91
N PRO A 404 -0.22 -10.66 -9.71
CA PRO A 404 -1.42 -10.46 -8.92
C PRO A 404 -1.46 -9.16 -8.11
N SER A 405 -0.44 -8.28 -8.16
CA SER A 405 -0.44 -7.01 -7.43
C SER A 405 -1.69 -6.18 -7.72
N SER A 406 -2.47 -5.89 -6.68
CA SER A 406 -3.67 -5.07 -6.78
C SER A 406 -3.31 -3.59 -6.94
N LEU A 407 -2.30 -3.11 -6.22
CA LEU A 407 -1.86 -1.72 -6.29
C LEU A 407 -1.33 -1.34 -7.66
N LEU A 408 -0.45 -2.17 -8.25
CA LEU A 408 0.14 -1.85 -9.54
C LEU A 408 -0.87 -1.95 -10.69
N LYS A 409 -1.84 -2.88 -10.61
CA LYS A 409 -2.95 -2.94 -11.57
C LYS A 409 -3.84 -1.71 -11.46
N SER A 410 -4.19 -1.31 -10.25
CA SER A 410 -4.99 -0.11 -10.01
C SER A 410 -4.25 1.15 -10.49
N ALA A 411 -2.94 1.25 -10.22
CA ALA A 411 -2.13 2.36 -10.71
C ALA A 411 -2.09 2.42 -12.24
N ALA A 412 -1.91 1.28 -12.90
CA ALA A 412 -1.92 1.18 -14.35
C ALA A 412 -3.27 1.59 -14.96
N GLN A 413 -4.38 1.21 -14.33
CA GLN A 413 -5.72 1.63 -14.76
C GLN A 413 -5.98 3.12 -14.49
N TRP A 414 -5.56 3.61 -13.33
CA TRP A 414 -5.81 4.99 -12.92
C TRP A 414 -4.98 6.02 -13.70
N PHE A 415 -3.72 5.70 -14.00
CA PHE A 415 -2.76 6.60 -14.66
C PHE A 415 -2.46 6.23 -16.11
N GLY A 416 -2.97 5.11 -16.62
CA GLY A 416 -2.87 4.74 -18.04
C GLY A 416 -1.51 4.18 -18.49
N GLY A 417 -0.61 3.84 -17.57
CA GLY A 417 0.76 3.38 -17.87
C GLY A 417 0.92 1.91 -18.26
N ALA A 418 -0.13 1.09 -18.17
CA ALA A 418 -0.04 -0.38 -18.31
C ALA A 418 0.37 -0.89 -19.70
N ALA A 419 0.18 -0.10 -20.74
CA ALA A 419 0.44 -0.51 -22.15
C ALA A 419 1.79 -0.02 -22.67
N LYS A 420 2.52 0.79 -21.93
CA LYS A 420 3.79 1.38 -22.40
C LYS A 420 4.95 0.45 -22.09
N ARG A 421 5.75 0.15 -23.12
CA ARG A 421 7.04 -0.51 -22.92
C ARG A 421 8.01 0.52 -22.31
N VAL A 422 8.44 0.27 -21.07
CA VAL A 422 9.40 1.13 -20.38
C VAL A 422 10.79 0.91 -20.97
N GLU A 423 11.50 1.99 -21.30
CA GLU A 423 12.93 1.96 -21.67
C GLU A 423 13.75 1.66 -20.41
N ILE A 424 14.60 0.63 -20.47
CA ILE A 424 15.51 0.26 -19.38
C ILE A 424 16.91 0.65 -19.80
N ARG A 425 17.57 1.47 -19.00
CA ARG A 425 18.97 1.86 -19.20
C ARG A 425 19.86 1.11 -18.21
N GLY A 426 20.87 0.42 -18.70
CA GLY A 426 21.81 -0.37 -17.92
C GLY A 426 21.45 -1.83 -17.81
N GLU A 427 21.45 -2.38 -16.60
CA GLU A 427 21.22 -3.82 -16.35
C GLU A 427 19.75 -4.22 -16.64
N ASN A 428 19.55 -5.26 -17.42
CA ASN A 428 18.23 -5.76 -17.84
C ASN A 428 18.13 -7.29 -17.78
N SER A 429 18.74 -7.91 -16.78
CA SER A 429 18.62 -9.35 -16.57
C SER A 429 17.73 -9.68 -15.37
N GLN A 430 17.19 -10.88 -15.32
CA GLN A 430 16.40 -11.36 -14.18
C GLN A 430 17.26 -11.57 -12.94
N ILE A 431 16.64 -11.40 -11.76
CA ILE A 431 17.22 -11.77 -10.45
C ILE A 431 16.88 -13.24 -10.19
N ALA A 432 17.72 -14.15 -10.72
CA ALA A 432 17.47 -15.59 -10.66
C ALA A 432 17.35 -16.14 -9.23
N ALA A 433 17.97 -15.50 -8.23
CA ALA A 433 17.92 -15.95 -6.85
C ALA A 433 16.60 -15.58 -6.13
N TRP A 434 15.73 -14.76 -6.73
CA TRP A 434 14.49 -14.32 -6.12
C TRP A 434 13.47 -15.44 -5.93
N ARG A 435 12.91 -15.53 -4.73
CA ARG A 435 11.90 -16.51 -4.33
C ARG A 435 10.67 -15.76 -3.83
N GLY A 436 9.81 -15.32 -4.71
CA GLY A 436 8.59 -14.62 -4.34
C GLY A 436 7.45 -15.55 -3.89
N PRO A 437 6.41 -15.02 -3.25
CA PRO A 437 5.23 -15.79 -2.82
C PRO A 437 4.27 -16.13 -3.98
N TYR A 438 4.50 -15.65 -5.15
CA TYR A 438 3.55 -15.46 -6.25
C TYR A 438 3.26 -16.68 -7.12
N HIS A 439 3.84 -17.82 -6.86
CA HIS A 439 3.52 -19.05 -7.61
C HIS A 439 2.76 -20.06 -6.76
N ASN A 440 2.31 -19.67 -5.57
CA ASN A 440 1.68 -20.61 -4.67
C ASN A 440 0.68 -19.88 -3.75
N GLU A 441 -0.60 -20.01 -4.09
CA GLU A 441 -1.72 -19.44 -3.32
C GLU A 441 -1.73 -19.92 -1.85
N LEU A 442 -1.32 -21.16 -1.60
CA LEU A 442 -1.18 -21.70 -0.25
C LEU A 442 -0.09 -20.95 0.53
N ARG A 443 1.03 -20.63 -0.11
CA ARG A 443 2.10 -19.85 0.52
C ARG A 443 1.64 -18.43 0.83
N ALA A 444 0.92 -17.78 -0.07
CA ALA A 444 0.33 -16.46 0.18
C ALA A 444 -0.65 -16.50 1.36
N LEU A 445 -1.52 -17.49 1.41
CA LEU A 445 -2.46 -17.70 2.52
C LEU A 445 -1.73 -17.94 3.85
N LEU A 446 -0.72 -18.83 3.87
CA LEU A 446 0.08 -19.10 5.07
C LEU A 446 0.83 -17.85 5.53
N SER A 447 1.29 -17.01 4.60
CA SER A 447 1.94 -15.73 4.92
C SER A 447 0.99 -14.76 5.60
N ILE A 448 -0.22 -14.62 5.07
CA ILE A 448 -1.26 -13.76 5.66
C ILE A 448 -1.65 -14.27 7.05
N MET A 449 -1.77 -15.59 7.23
CA MET A 449 -2.09 -16.19 8.53
C MET A 449 -0.93 -16.11 9.53
N ALA A 450 0.31 -16.18 9.07
CA ALA A 450 1.49 -16.06 9.94
C ALA A 450 1.69 -14.64 10.47
N TYR A 451 1.19 -13.64 9.77
CA TYR A 451 1.35 -12.24 10.14
C TYR A 451 0.74 -11.89 11.52
N PRO A 452 -0.52 -12.23 11.82
CA PRO A 452 -1.08 -12.04 13.15
C PRO A 452 -0.37 -12.87 14.24
N VAL A 453 0.02 -14.11 13.92
CA VAL A 453 0.72 -14.99 14.87
C VAL A 453 2.09 -14.43 15.23
N TYR A 454 2.80 -13.83 14.29
CA TYR A 454 4.06 -13.14 14.57
C TYR A 454 3.89 -11.96 15.53
N VAL A 455 2.91 -11.12 15.28
CA VAL A 455 2.64 -9.92 16.09
C VAL A 455 2.10 -10.27 17.46
N LEU A 456 1.22 -11.27 17.54
CA LEU A 456 0.59 -11.73 18.80
C LEU A 456 1.46 -12.74 19.55
N GLY A 457 2.36 -13.41 18.85
CA GLY A 457 3.13 -14.55 19.34
C GLY A 457 4.42 -14.19 20.06
N SER A 458 4.46 -13.19 20.92
CA SER A 458 5.58 -12.90 21.83
C SER A 458 6.89 -12.40 21.21
N GLY A 459 6.93 -12.01 19.95
CA GLY A 459 8.14 -11.51 19.29
C GLY A 459 9.29 -12.52 19.20
N ARG A 460 9.07 -13.78 19.54
CA ARG A 460 10.05 -14.84 19.29
C ARG A 460 9.94 -15.22 17.83
N GLY A 461 11.07 -15.24 17.14
CA GLY A 461 11.13 -15.60 15.73
C GLY A 461 10.31 -16.85 15.43
N SER A 462 9.40 -16.74 14.47
CA SER A 462 8.71 -17.90 13.93
C SER A 462 9.64 -18.64 12.96
N LEU A 463 9.20 -19.81 12.45
CA LEU A 463 9.91 -20.56 11.42
C LEU A 463 10.31 -19.71 10.20
N PHE A 464 9.60 -18.60 9.95
CA PHE A 464 9.70 -17.77 8.76
C PHE A 464 10.27 -16.36 9.02
N LEU A 465 10.28 -15.89 10.26
CA LEU A 465 10.51 -14.50 10.58
C LEU A 465 11.70 -14.32 11.54
N PRO A 466 12.46 -13.22 11.42
CA PRO A 466 13.56 -12.91 12.31
C PRO A 466 13.08 -12.71 13.75
N GLU A 467 14.01 -12.80 14.66
CA GLU A 467 13.78 -12.54 16.07
C GLU A 467 13.57 -11.03 16.29
N MET A 468 12.61 -10.69 17.17
CA MET A 468 12.40 -9.31 17.61
C MET A 468 13.30 -9.00 18.82
N ASP A 469 13.85 -7.80 18.86
CA ASP A 469 14.55 -7.29 20.05
C ASP A 469 13.54 -6.83 21.13
N GLN A 470 13.19 -7.74 22.00
CA GLN A 470 12.25 -7.48 23.10
C GLN A 470 12.78 -6.49 24.17
N ARG A 471 14.08 -6.23 24.19
CA ARG A 471 14.66 -5.24 25.11
C ARG A 471 14.42 -3.82 24.61
N ALA A 472 14.55 -3.63 23.29
CA ALA A 472 14.29 -2.35 22.66
C ALA A 472 12.79 -2.09 22.50
N PHE A 473 12.02 -3.13 22.13
CA PHE A 473 10.60 -3.04 21.80
C PHE A 473 9.76 -4.01 22.65
N PRO A 474 9.60 -3.75 23.96
CA PRO A 474 8.77 -4.59 24.81
C PRO A 474 7.29 -4.42 24.46
N LEU A 475 6.51 -5.51 24.56
CA LEU A 475 5.06 -5.43 24.43
C LEU A 475 4.48 -4.48 25.48
N ARG A 476 3.55 -3.64 25.08
CA ARG A 476 2.81 -2.79 26.01
C ARG A 476 1.98 -3.66 26.94
N ARG A 477 2.26 -3.62 28.23
CA ARG A 477 1.37 -4.14 29.26
C ARG A 477 0.19 -3.19 29.39
N ARG A 478 -0.83 -3.34 28.57
CA ARG A 478 -2.11 -2.67 28.81
C ARG A 478 -2.91 -3.52 29.80
N GLU A 479 -3.10 -3.01 30.99
CA GLU A 479 -4.17 -3.47 31.86
C GLU A 479 -5.49 -3.32 31.09
N GLY A 480 -6.14 -4.45 30.79
CA GLY A 480 -7.48 -4.50 30.22
C GLY A 480 -7.63 -4.68 28.71
N PHE A 481 -6.57 -4.73 27.87
CA PHE A 481 -6.73 -4.78 26.41
C PHE A 481 -6.40 -6.13 25.74
N LEU A 482 -5.80 -7.07 26.43
CA LEU A 482 -5.71 -8.46 25.98
C LEU A 482 -6.76 -9.27 26.75
N PRO A 483 -7.78 -9.83 26.06
CA PRO A 483 -8.60 -10.86 26.70
C PRO A 483 -7.65 -11.95 27.17
N GLY A 484 -7.84 -12.46 28.37
CA GLY A 484 -6.97 -13.35 29.17
C GLY A 484 -6.27 -14.56 28.53
N ALA A 485 -6.04 -14.56 27.21
CA ALA A 485 -5.39 -15.60 26.43
C ALA A 485 -3.86 -15.42 26.26
N VAL A 486 -3.28 -14.33 26.78
CA VAL A 486 -1.85 -14.10 26.77
C VAL A 486 -1.38 -13.73 28.17
N ARG A 487 -1.56 -14.65 29.11
CA ARG A 487 -0.80 -14.70 30.37
C ARG A 487 0.17 -15.87 30.33
#